data_0e4b9450bfb477028b1bc4f7e6f9484d
#
_entry.id   0e4b9450bfb477028b1bc4f7e6f9484d
#
_cell.length_a   1.000
_cell.length_b   1.000
_cell.length_c   1.000
_cell.angle_alpha   90.00
_cell.angle_beta   90.00
_cell.angle_gamma   90.00
#
_symmetry.space_group_name_H-M   'P 1'
#
loop_
_entity.id
_entity.type
_entity.pdbx_description
1 polymer ?
#
loop_
_entity_poly.entity_id
_entity_poly.type
_entity_poly.pdbx_seq_one_letter_code
_entity_poly.pdbx_strand_id
1 'polypeptide(L)'
;MPAKNKNKTRRSPKPQASRMRAPGYGFPEGTKGLLPWSWADQRLKKSHNYWITTIKAEASLTSPHAMVVWGLWQDGRFLFSTGSKSRKARNLAQNPNCVVCTEHAQEAVIVEGVAEIADVAARRKFLPVYEKKYKFDMGKMKDDILSMKEPVFAVRPLLAFALWEKHFQSKSTRWKFESPLSPS
;
A
#
# COMPACT_ATOMS: atom_id res chain seq x y z
N MET A 1 19.98 29.60 25.84
CA MET A 1 18.75 29.31 25.10
C MET A 1 19.04 28.18 24.12
N PRO A 2 18.46 26.97 24.25
CA PRO A 2 18.73 25.87 23.32
C PRO A 2 17.88 26.07 22.04
N ALA A 3 18.53 25.92 20.90
CA ALA A 3 17.96 26.03 19.56
C ALA A 3 16.86 24.98 19.35
N LYS A 4 15.65 25.41 18.94
CA LYS A 4 14.55 24.56 18.53
C LYS A 4 14.93 23.85 17.21
N ASN A 5 15.29 22.59 17.32
CA ASN A 5 15.52 21.69 16.19
C ASN A 5 14.17 21.42 15.51
N LYS A 6 13.84 22.17 14.47
CA LYS A 6 12.65 21.93 13.63
C LYS A 6 12.92 20.67 12.80
N ASN A 7 12.47 19.56 13.30
CA ASN A 7 12.44 18.28 12.58
C ASN A 7 11.52 18.44 11.36
N LYS A 8 12.09 18.88 10.22
CA LYS A 8 11.39 18.89 8.92
C LYS A 8 11.12 17.45 8.55
N THR A 9 9.89 17.00 8.71
CA THR A 9 9.41 15.76 8.13
C THR A 9 9.77 15.76 6.64
N ARG A 10 10.77 14.96 6.25
CA ARG A 10 11.13 14.74 4.85
C ARG A 10 9.89 14.18 4.15
N ARG A 11 9.24 15.00 3.33
CA ARG A 11 8.21 14.51 2.42
C ARG A 11 8.87 13.50 1.50
N SER A 12 8.33 12.29 1.46
CA SER A 12 8.75 11.29 0.48
C SER A 12 8.68 11.92 -0.93
N PRO A 13 9.69 11.70 -1.77
CA PRO A 13 9.68 12.21 -3.14
C PRO A 13 8.41 11.75 -3.86
N LYS A 14 7.86 12.62 -4.70
CA LYS A 14 6.67 12.27 -5.50
C LYS A 14 7.05 11.17 -6.50
N PRO A 15 6.23 10.11 -6.65
CA PRO A 15 6.55 9.07 -7.60
C PRO A 15 6.48 9.57 -9.04
N GLN A 16 7.32 9.01 -9.90
CA GLN A 16 7.39 9.36 -11.31
C GLN A 16 6.21 8.78 -12.07
N ALA A 17 5.38 9.63 -12.68
CA ALA A 17 4.26 9.23 -13.50
C ALA A 17 4.68 8.89 -14.94
N SER A 18 4.08 7.85 -15.50
CA SER A 18 4.24 7.43 -16.89
C SER A 18 2.96 6.82 -17.43
N ARG A 19 2.86 6.72 -18.76
CA ARG A 19 1.78 5.99 -19.41
C ARG A 19 1.91 4.49 -19.13
N MET A 20 0.78 3.81 -18.95
CA MET A 20 0.76 2.35 -18.95
C MET A 20 1.16 1.82 -20.33
N ARG A 21 1.92 0.75 -20.35
CA ARG A 21 2.30 0.05 -21.58
C ARG A 21 1.48 -1.23 -21.68
N ALA A 22 0.54 -1.24 -22.60
CA ALA A 22 -0.24 -2.42 -22.94
C ALA A 22 -0.53 -2.38 -24.45
N PRO A 23 0.25 -3.10 -25.26
CA PRO A 23 0.02 -3.18 -26.70
C PRO A 23 -1.41 -3.59 -27.02
N GLY A 24 -2.02 -2.98 -28.02
CA GLY A 24 -3.40 -3.27 -28.43
C GLY A 24 -4.51 -2.53 -27.69
N TYR A 25 -4.22 -1.84 -26.57
CA TYR A 25 -5.23 -1.10 -25.83
C TYR A 25 -5.44 0.37 -26.30
N GLY A 26 -4.66 0.84 -27.27
CA GLY A 26 -4.81 2.18 -27.83
C GLY A 26 -4.49 3.32 -26.85
N PHE A 27 -3.57 3.09 -25.91
CA PHE A 27 -3.09 4.15 -25.04
C PHE A 27 -2.36 5.22 -25.85
N PRO A 28 -2.68 6.52 -25.67
CA PRO A 28 -1.99 7.59 -26.36
C PRO A 28 -0.53 7.68 -25.92
N GLU A 29 0.33 8.15 -26.80
CA GLU A 29 1.72 8.42 -26.46
C GLU A 29 1.88 9.63 -25.54
N GLY A 30 3.02 9.69 -24.87
CA GLY A 30 3.41 10.80 -24.01
C GLY A 30 2.68 10.88 -22.69
N THR A 31 2.76 12.05 -22.04
CA THR A 31 2.30 12.25 -20.66
C THR A 31 1.02 13.07 -20.53
N LYS A 32 0.48 13.57 -21.66
CA LYS A 32 -0.75 14.37 -21.63
C LYS A 32 -1.93 13.57 -21.09
N GLY A 33 -2.58 14.10 -20.05
CA GLY A 33 -3.75 13.48 -19.45
C GLY A 33 -3.45 12.44 -18.34
N LEU A 34 -2.19 12.22 -17.98
CA LEU A 34 -1.86 11.38 -16.81
C LEU A 34 -2.48 11.96 -15.54
N LEU A 35 -2.92 11.06 -14.65
CA LEU A 35 -3.45 11.44 -13.34
C LEU A 35 -2.31 11.89 -12.42
N PRO A 36 -2.51 12.95 -11.62
CA PRO A 36 -1.56 13.30 -10.57
C PRO A 36 -1.58 12.25 -9.45
N TRP A 37 -0.46 12.06 -8.75
CA TRP A 37 -0.38 11.12 -7.62
C TRP A 37 -1.45 11.40 -6.55
N SER A 38 -1.83 12.66 -6.32
CA SER A 38 -2.89 13.03 -5.39
C SER A 38 -4.23 12.38 -5.70
N TRP A 39 -4.51 12.04 -6.95
CA TRP A 39 -5.71 11.30 -7.35
C TRP A 39 -5.71 9.88 -6.75
N ALA A 40 -4.60 9.16 -6.86
CA ALA A 40 -4.44 7.82 -6.29
C ALA A 40 -4.37 7.84 -4.76
N ASP A 41 -3.61 8.78 -4.19
CA ASP A 41 -3.47 8.96 -2.74
C ASP A 41 -4.83 9.18 -2.04
N GLN A 42 -5.70 9.99 -2.65
CA GLN A 42 -7.05 10.21 -2.13
C GLN A 42 -7.91 8.93 -2.14
N ARG A 43 -7.83 8.13 -3.20
CA ARG A 43 -8.59 6.88 -3.30
C ARG A 43 -8.07 5.83 -2.33
N LEU A 44 -6.75 5.72 -2.21
CA LEU A 44 -6.11 4.87 -1.20
C LEU A 44 -6.52 5.27 0.22
N LYS A 45 -6.66 6.56 0.53
CA LYS A 45 -7.11 7.03 1.85
C LYS A 45 -8.60 6.80 2.10
N LYS A 46 -9.43 6.96 1.07
CA LYS A 46 -10.90 6.87 1.17
C LYS A 46 -11.42 5.44 1.14
N SER A 47 -10.70 4.51 0.52
CA SER A 47 -11.12 3.10 0.41
C SER A 47 -11.40 2.54 1.81
N HIS A 48 -12.56 1.91 1.99
CA HIS A 48 -12.93 1.27 3.24
C HIS A 48 -12.28 -0.10 3.34
N ASN A 49 -12.43 -0.91 2.29
CA ASN A 49 -11.81 -2.21 2.17
C ASN A 49 -10.69 -2.19 1.12
N TYR A 50 -9.79 -3.18 1.24
CA TYR A 50 -8.72 -3.38 0.27
C TYR A 50 -8.60 -4.87 -0.04
N TRP A 51 -8.23 -5.17 -1.26
CA TRP A 51 -7.77 -6.51 -1.62
C TRP A 51 -6.27 -6.57 -1.44
N ILE A 52 -5.79 -7.59 -0.75
CA ILE A 52 -4.36 -7.90 -0.72
C ILE A 52 -4.11 -9.26 -1.38
N THR A 53 -3.18 -9.28 -2.32
CA THR A 53 -2.70 -10.52 -2.94
C THR A 53 -1.29 -10.82 -2.46
N THR A 54 -1.10 -12.01 -1.93
CA THR A 54 0.18 -12.54 -1.45
C THR A 54 0.52 -13.82 -2.19
N ILE A 55 1.79 -14.20 -2.22
CA ILE A 55 2.26 -15.36 -2.95
C ILE A 55 2.66 -16.45 -1.97
N LYS A 56 2.07 -17.65 -2.12
CA LYS A 56 2.53 -18.85 -1.44
C LYS A 56 3.70 -19.41 -2.25
N ALA A 57 4.89 -19.39 -1.66
CA ALA A 57 6.05 -20.05 -2.23
C ALA A 57 6.17 -21.45 -1.63
N GLU A 58 5.87 -22.48 -2.40
CA GLU A 58 6.21 -23.87 -2.11
C GLU A 58 7.18 -24.37 -3.18
N ALA A 59 8.03 -25.30 -2.84
CA ALA A 59 9.13 -25.76 -3.69
C ALA A 59 8.71 -26.18 -5.13
N SER A 60 7.47 -26.60 -5.32
CA SER A 60 6.94 -27.03 -6.61
C SER A 60 5.79 -26.18 -7.18
N LEU A 61 5.20 -25.28 -6.40
CA LEU A 61 4.02 -24.53 -6.83
C LEU A 61 3.94 -23.16 -6.18
N THR A 62 4.07 -22.11 -6.97
CA THR A 62 3.80 -20.73 -6.57
C THR A 62 2.34 -20.41 -6.86
N SER A 63 1.53 -20.13 -5.86
CA SER A 63 0.12 -19.76 -6.03
C SER A 63 -0.23 -18.44 -5.40
N PRO A 64 -0.99 -17.56 -6.09
CA PRO A 64 -1.50 -16.32 -5.52
C PRO A 64 -2.62 -16.62 -4.52
N HIS A 65 -2.73 -15.76 -3.49
CA HIS A 65 -3.79 -15.79 -2.50
C HIS A 65 -4.30 -14.38 -2.28
N ALA A 66 -5.52 -14.10 -2.70
CA ALA A 66 -6.17 -12.81 -2.55
C ALA A 66 -7.20 -12.86 -1.41
N MET A 67 -7.22 -11.81 -0.57
CA MET A 67 -8.18 -11.63 0.52
C MET A 67 -8.52 -10.17 0.70
N VAL A 68 -9.75 -9.90 1.14
CA VAL A 68 -10.15 -8.58 1.62
C VAL A 68 -9.55 -8.33 3.00
N VAL A 69 -9.04 -7.13 3.22
CA VAL A 69 -8.52 -6.67 4.51
C VAL A 69 -8.97 -5.25 4.81
N TRP A 70 -9.05 -4.94 6.07
CA TRP A 70 -9.09 -3.57 6.57
C TRP A 70 -7.66 -3.03 6.68
N GLY A 71 -7.46 -1.77 6.36
CA GLY A 71 -6.14 -1.16 6.41
C GLY A 71 -6.16 0.36 6.24
N LEU A 72 -5.00 0.95 6.36
CA LEU A 72 -4.80 2.39 6.26
C LEU A 72 -3.73 2.71 5.22
N TRP A 73 -4.01 3.68 4.38
CA TRP A 73 -2.97 4.35 3.60
C TRP A 73 -2.46 5.55 4.41
N GLN A 74 -1.29 5.41 4.99
CA GLN A 74 -0.71 6.39 5.90
C GLN A 74 0.79 6.54 5.65
N ASP A 75 1.28 7.77 5.65
CA ASP A 75 2.70 8.09 5.44
C ASP A 75 3.32 7.45 4.17
N GLY A 76 2.49 7.33 3.09
CA GLY A 76 2.92 6.75 1.81
C GLY A 76 3.06 5.23 1.82
N ARG A 77 2.52 4.53 2.81
CA ARG A 77 2.51 3.07 2.95
C ARG A 77 1.11 2.56 3.24
N PHE A 78 0.83 1.34 2.84
CA PHE A 78 -0.40 0.66 3.25
C PHE A 78 -0.13 -0.19 4.49
N LEU A 79 -0.87 0.08 5.57
CA LEU A 79 -0.75 -0.65 6.83
C LEU A 79 -1.99 -1.50 7.06
N PHE A 80 -1.80 -2.75 7.47
CA PHE A 80 -2.88 -3.64 7.87
C PHE A 80 -2.42 -4.61 8.96
N SER A 81 -3.34 -5.05 9.80
CA SER A 81 -3.11 -6.11 10.79
C SER A 81 -3.75 -7.41 10.34
N THR A 82 -3.17 -8.53 10.73
CA THR A 82 -3.74 -9.86 10.53
C THR A 82 -3.16 -10.82 11.56
N GLY A 83 -3.88 -11.88 11.91
CA GLY A 83 -3.36 -12.87 12.84
C GLY A 83 -2.05 -13.50 12.33
N SER A 84 -1.09 -13.66 13.23
CA SER A 84 0.26 -14.19 12.95
C SER A 84 0.24 -15.58 12.27
N LYS A 85 -0.78 -16.39 12.57
CA LYS A 85 -0.98 -17.73 11.97
C LYS A 85 -1.82 -17.71 10.69
N SER A 86 -2.24 -16.54 10.19
CA SER A 86 -3.02 -16.46 8.95
C SER A 86 -2.19 -16.86 7.74
N ARG A 87 -2.88 -17.33 6.65
CA ARG A 87 -2.20 -17.69 5.40
C ARG A 87 -1.40 -16.52 4.82
N LYS A 88 -1.96 -15.30 4.83
CA LYS A 88 -1.26 -14.10 4.33
C LYS A 88 -0.03 -13.75 5.17
N ALA A 89 -0.08 -13.89 6.51
CA ALA A 89 1.08 -13.64 7.34
C ALA A 89 2.22 -14.63 7.03
N ARG A 90 1.89 -15.93 6.89
CA ARG A 90 2.88 -16.95 6.49
C ARG A 90 3.46 -16.69 5.10
N ASN A 91 2.60 -16.32 4.14
CA ASN A 91 3.05 -15.99 2.79
C ASN A 91 4.03 -14.82 2.81
N LEU A 92 3.69 -13.72 3.50
CA LEU A 92 4.53 -12.53 3.58
C LEU A 92 5.85 -12.74 4.33
N ALA A 93 5.90 -13.68 5.28
CA ALA A 93 7.13 -14.07 5.96
C ALA A 93 8.12 -14.78 5.00
N GLN A 94 7.62 -15.50 3.99
CA GLN A 94 8.42 -16.19 2.99
C GLN A 94 8.70 -15.33 1.76
N ASN A 95 7.71 -14.58 1.30
CA ASN A 95 7.80 -13.69 0.16
C ASN A 95 7.08 -12.38 0.46
N PRO A 96 7.81 -11.29 0.73
CA PRO A 96 7.23 -10.02 1.11
C PRO A 96 6.58 -9.26 -0.05
N ASN A 97 6.74 -9.70 -1.30
CA ASN A 97 6.10 -9.07 -2.45
C ASN A 97 4.59 -9.28 -2.39
N CYS A 98 3.84 -8.21 -2.59
CA CYS A 98 2.39 -8.25 -2.56
C CYS A 98 1.78 -7.17 -3.43
N VAL A 99 0.49 -7.34 -3.70
CA VAL A 99 -0.32 -6.34 -4.42
C VAL A 99 -1.47 -5.92 -3.50
N VAL A 100 -1.71 -4.61 -3.42
CA VAL A 100 -2.85 -4.02 -2.71
C VAL A 100 -3.72 -3.28 -3.71
N CYS A 101 -5.03 -3.57 -3.73
CA CYS A 101 -5.97 -2.86 -4.58
C CYS A 101 -7.06 -2.20 -3.74
N THR A 102 -7.53 -1.04 -4.18
CA THR A 102 -8.75 -0.42 -3.65
C THR A 102 -9.98 -1.25 -4.00
N GLU A 103 -11.08 -1.07 -3.25
CA GLU A 103 -12.32 -1.83 -3.43
C GLU A 103 -13.10 -1.48 -4.70
N HIS A 104 -12.99 -0.24 -5.19
CA HIS A 104 -13.77 0.24 -6.33
C HIS A 104 -13.01 0.04 -7.65
N ALA A 105 -13.50 -0.90 -8.47
CA ALA A 105 -12.87 -1.23 -9.75
C ALA A 105 -13.00 -0.14 -10.81
N GLN A 106 -14.08 0.68 -10.76
CA GLN A 106 -14.27 1.78 -11.72
C GLN A 106 -13.23 2.89 -11.60
N GLU A 107 -12.65 3.05 -10.42
CA GLU A 107 -11.58 4.00 -10.12
C GLU A 107 -10.48 3.30 -9.32
N ALA A 108 -9.97 2.22 -9.89
CA ALA A 108 -9.02 1.36 -9.20
C ALA A 108 -7.66 2.01 -9.01
N VAL A 109 -7.09 1.80 -7.83
CA VAL A 109 -5.67 2.00 -7.57
C VAL A 109 -5.08 0.65 -7.15
N ILE A 110 -4.05 0.22 -7.87
CA ILE A 110 -3.33 -1.02 -7.66
C ILE A 110 -1.92 -0.66 -7.25
N VAL A 111 -1.45 -1.18 -6.13
CA VAL A 111 -0.11 -0.92 -5.58
C VAL A 111 0.65 -2.23 -5.51
N GLU A 112 1.72 -2.35 -6.28
CA GLU A 112 2.71 -3.41 -6.14
C GLU A 112 3.79 -2.94 -5.15
N GLY A 113 4.09 -3.75 -4.16
CA GLY A 113 4.99 -3.34 -3.10
C GLY A 113 5.59 -4.50 -2.31
N VAL A 114 6.38 -4.11 -1.32
CA VAL A 114 7.05 -5.03 -0.40
C VAL A 114 6.50 -4.79 1.00
N ALA A 115 6.02 -5.84 1.64
CA ALA A 115 5.52 -5.82 2.99
C ALA A 115 6.67 -5.97 3.99
N GLU A 116 6.72 -5.09 4.98
CA GLU A 116 7.67 -5.08 6.09
C GLU A 116 6.87 -5.13 7.39
N ILE A 117 7.45 -5.67 8.46
CA ILE A 117 6.84 -5.57 9.79
C ILE A 117 6.97 -4.13 10.26
N ALA A 118 5.82 -3.49 10.57
CA ALA A 118 5.79 -2.14 11.10
C ALA A 118 6.46 -2.07 12.47
N ASP A 119 7.28 -1.04 12.70
CA ASP A 119 7.88 -0.78 13.98
C ASP A 119 6.84 -0.30 15.03
N VAL A 120 7.24 -0.21 16.29
CA VAL A 120 6.36 0.21 17.39
C VAL A 120 5.82 1.62 17.18
N ALA A 121 6.63 2.53 16.61
CA ALA A 121 6.19 3.91 16.38
C ALA A 121 5.09 3.98 15.32
N ALA A 122 5.23 3.23 14.23
CA ALA A 122 4.19 3.11 13.19
C ALA A 122 2.92 2.47 13.74
N ARG A 123 3.02 1.42 14.59
CA ARG A 123 1.87 0.76 15.24
C ARG A 123 1.12 1.70 16.19
N ARG A 124 1.82 2.50 16.97
CA ARG A 124 1.21 3.52 17.85
C ARG A 124 0.43 4.55 17.07
N LYS A 125 0.88 4.94 15.88
CA LYS A 125 0.13 5.85 14.99
C LYS A 125 -1.03 5.15 14.29
N PHE A 126 -0.86 3.89 13.93
CA PHE A 126 -1.86 3.08 13.21
C PHE A 126 -3.12 2.87 14.04
N LEU A 127 -2.99 2.43 15.30
CA LEU A 127 -4.09 1.97 16.13
C LEU A 127 -5.25 2.99 16.25
N PRO A 128 -5.04 4.25 16.69
CA PRO A 128 -6.15 5.18 16.88
C PRO A 128 -6.83 5.58 15.57
N VAL A 129 -6.08 5.62 14.47
CA VAL A 129 -6.62 5.94 13.13
C VAL A 129 -7.45 4.77 12.60
N TYR A 130 -6.98 3.54 12.83
CA TYR A 130 -7.67 2.31 12.45
C TYR A 130 -9.01 2.17 13.18
N GLU A 131 -9.03 2.31 14.51
CA GLU A 131 -10.25 2.24 15.31
C GLU A 131 -11.28 3.30 14.90
N LYS A 132 -10.81 4.53 14.67
CA LYS A 132 -11.67 5.61 14.18
C LYS A 132 -12.28 5.33 12.81
N LYS A 133 -11.46 4.82 11.86
CA LYS A 133 -11.90 4.54 10.50
C LYS A 133 -12.95 3.44 10.46
N TYR A 134 -12.73 2.36 11.21
CA TYR A 134 -13.58 1.18 11.18
C TYR A 134 -14.64 1.14 12.27
N LYS A 135 -14.66 2.14 13.17
CA LYS A 135 -15.56 2.18 14.35
C LYS A 135 -15.47 0.87 15.14
N PHE A 136 -14.26 0.35 15.29
CA PHE A 136 -13.97 -0.94 15.88
C PHE A 136 -12.96 -0.79 17.01
N ASP A 137 -13.37 -1.13 18.24
CA ASP A 137 -12.47 -1.16 19.40
C ASP A 137 -11.66 -2.48 19.36
N MET A 138 -10.36 -2.37 19.25
CA MET A 138 -9.47 -3.54 19.24
C MET A 138 -9.28 -4.17 20.62
N GLY A 139 -9.71 -3.52 21.71
CA GLY A 139 -9.63 -4.06 23.06
C GLY A 139 -8.22 -4.60 23.41
N LYS A 140 -8.15 -5.83 23.93
CA LYS A 140 -6.89 -6.49 24.29
C LYS A 140 -5.93 -6.73 23.10
N MET A 141 -6.43 -6.73 21.86
CA MET A 141 -5.58 -6.89 20.67
C MET A 141 -4.56 -5.74 20.53
N LYS A 142 -4.81 -4.56 21.13
CA LYS A 142 -3.85 -3.43 21.14
C LYS A 142 -2.53 -3.83 21.79
N ASP A 143 -2.60 -4.52 22.91
CA ASP A 143 -1.40 -4.94 23.66
C ASP A 143 -0.60 -5.96 22.87
N ASP A 144 -1.27 -6.90 22.19
CA ASP A 144 -0.61 -7.89 21.35
C ASP A 144 0.03 -7.25 20.10
N ILE A 145 -0.62 -6.23 19.54
CA ILE A 145 -0.05 -5.44 18.44
C ILE A 145 1.15 -4.62 18.92
N LEU A 146 1.06 -3.91 20.03
CA LEU A 146 2.14 -3.05 20.54
C LEU A 146 3.33 -3.86 21.06
N SER A 147 3.09 -5.04 21.63
CA SER A 147 4.12 -5.98 22.07
C SER A 147 4.71 -6.83 20.94
N MET A 148 4.34 -6.58 19.69
CA MET A 148 4.80 -7.30 18.50
C MET A 148 4.39 -8.77 18.41
N LYS A 149 3.49 -9.27 19.24
CA LYS A 149 2.95 -10.63 19.16
C LYS A 149 2.08 -10.82 17.92
N GLU A 150 1.25 -9.84 17.60
CA GLU A 150 0.47 -9.83 16.37
C GLU A 150 1.06 -8.85 15.35
N PRO A 151 1.22 -9.25 14.07
CA PRO A 151 1.87 -8.42 13.08
C PRO A 151 0.97 -7.28 12.59
N VAL A 152 1.57 -6.10 12.43
CA VAL A 152 1.11 -5.07 11.51
C VAL A 152 2.10 -5.02 10.38
N PHE A 153 1.63 -5.24 9.17
CA PHE A 153 2.44 -5.09 7.96
C PHE A 153 2.32 -3.67 7.42
N ALA A 154 3.45 -3.13 6.97
CA ALA A 154 3.53 -1.87 6.22
C ALA A 154 4.01 -2.17 4.81
N VAL A 155 3.16 -2.03 3.83
CA VAL A 155 3.51 -2.24 2.41
C VAL A 155 4.11 -0.96 1.86
N ARG A 156 5.39 -1.02 1.51
CA ARG A 156 6.11 0.04 0.81
C ARG A 156 5.86 -0.10 -0.69
N PRO A 157 5.31 0.92 -1.36
CA PRO A 157 5.03 0.86 -2.78
C PRO A 157 6.33 0.87 -3.61
N LEU A 158 6.34 0.07 -4.66
CA LEU A 158 7.35 0.07 -5.73
C LEU A 158 6.75 0.66 -7.01
N LEU A 159 5.57 0.18 -7.37
CA LEU A 159 4.79 0.64 -8.50
C LEU A 159 3.34 0.88 -8.05
N ALA A 160 2.67 1.81 -8.70
CA ALA A 160 1.23 1.93 -8.59
C ALA A 160 0.61 2.17 -9.97
N PHE A 161 -0.64 1.75 -10.11
CA PHE A 161 -1.41 1.92 -11.32
C PHE A 161 -2.76 2.52 -10.97
N ALA A 162 -3.23 3.46 -11.80
CA ALA A 162 -4.59 3.94 -11.78
C ALA A 162 -5.32 3.51 -13.04
N LEU A 163 -6.49 2.94 -12.85
CA LEU A 163 -7.45 2.63 -13.89
C LEU A 163 -8.74 3.39 -13.60
N TRP A 164 -9.08 4.32 -14.49
CA TRP A 164 -10.35 5.04 -14.42
C TRP A 164 -11.21 4.64 -15.61
N GLU A 165 -12.21 3.79 -15.36
CA GLU A 165 -13.02 3.13 -16.38
C GLU A 165 -13.53 4.11 -17.44
N LYS A 166 -14.18 5.21 -17.03
CA LYS A 166 -14.72 6.23 -17.93
C LYS A 166 -13.68 6.90 -18.84
N HIS A 167 -12.41 6.84 -18.45
CA HIS A 167 -11.29 7.49 -19.13
C HIS A 167 -10.11 6.53 -19.29
N PHE A 168 -10.40 5.25 -19.49
CA PHE A 168 -9.41 4.19 -19.45
C PHE A 168 -8.19 4.48 -20.32
N GLN A 169 -8.38 4.79 -21.60
CA GLN A 169 -7.24 5.05 -22.51
C GLN A 169 -6.47 6.32 -22.14
N SER A 170 -7.18 7.43 -21.86
CA SER A 170 -6.55 8.74 -21.70
C SER A 170 -5.97 9.00 -20.29
N LYS A 171 -6.47 8.32 -19.25
CA LYS A 171 -6.14 8.59 -17.86
C LYS A 171 -5.37 7.45 -17.16
N SER A 172 -5.29 6.26 -17.75
CA SER A 172 -4.51 5.16 -17.14
C SER A 172 -3.06 5.58 -16.92
N THR A 173 -2.66 5.52 -15.67
CA THR A 173 -1.37 6.07 -15.21
C THR A 173 -0.62 5.03 -14.40
N ARG A 174 0.68 4.95 -14.62
CA ARG A 174 1.62 4.17 -13.82
C ARG A 174 2.53 5.11 -13.06
N TRP A 175 2.78 4.85 -11.79
CA TRP A 175 3.78 5.55 -10.98
C TRP A 175 4.87 4.60 -10.55
N LYS A 176 6.12 5.04 -10.66
CA LYS A 176 7.28 4.36 -10.10
C LYS A 176 7.76 5.14 -8.88
N PHE A 177 7.94 4.43 -7.76
CA PHE A 177 8.49 4.98 -6.54
C PHE A 177 10.01 4.78 -6.53
N GLU A 178 10.72 5.75 -6.00
CA GLU A 178 12.16 5.60 -5.79
C GLU A 178 12.42 4.58 -4.70
N SER A 179 13.36 3.67 -4.96
CA SER A 179 13.84 2.75 -3.93
C SER A 179 14.68 3.53 -2.93
N PRO A 180 14.49 3.35 -1.60
CA PRO A 180 15.33 4.03 -0.62
C PRO A 180 16.79 3.55 -0.61
N LEU A 181 17.14 2.56 -1.42
CA LEU A 181 18.47 1.95 -1.47
C LEU A 181 18.96 1.86 -2.91
N SER A 182 19.56 2.93 -3.40
CA SER A 182 20.72 2.87 -4.27
C SER A 182 21.76 3.72 -3.57
N PRO A 183 22.75 3.14 -2.88
CA PRO A 183 23.96 3.89 -2.56
C PRO A 183 24.61 4.24 -3.89
N SER A 184 24.84 5.54 -4.09
CA SER A 184 25.73 6.08 -5.11
C SER A 184 27.14 5.57 -4.94
#